data_b8edf44c067228a50434b963f78dc95d
#
_entry.id   b8edf44c067228a50434b963f78dc95d
#
_cell.length_a   1.000
_cell.length_b   1.000
_cell.length_c   1.000
_cell.angle_alpha   90.00
_cell.angle_beta   90.00
_cell.angle_gamma   90.00
#
_symmetry.space_group_name_H-M   'P 1'
#
loop_
_entity.id
_entity.type
_entity.pdbx_description
1 polymer ?
#
loop_
_entity_poly.entity_id
_entity_poly.type
_entity_poly.pdbx_seq_one_letter_code
_entity_poly.pdbx_strand_id
1 'polypeptide(L)'
;VAIVYEYNAIYKTDDWNVYIINNKNVDLEMVVIVSQGFSDTKTTSLLRKKLDKLPANSFAKIELIQPELFKLNNRFQVTFFEGNTLYDKTFVFNENTIKEGALRMIPELQKRGILAD
;
A
#
# COMPACT_ATOMS: atom_id res chain seq x y z
N VAL A 1 -3.89 -2.39 2.69
CA VAL A 1 -2.75 -2.03 1.81
C VAL A 1 -2.32 -3.25 1.02
N ALA A 2 -2.15 -3.08 -0.26
CA ALA A 2 -1.70 -4.12 -1.17
C ALA A 2 -0.55 -3.61 -2.04
N ILE A 3 0.36 -4.52 -2.42
CA ILE A 3 1.39 -4.22 -3.40
C ILE A 3 1.06 -5.04 -4.65
N VAL A 4 0.88 -4.35 -5.77
CA VAL A 4 0.42 -4.90 -7.04
C VAL A 4 1.53 -4.84 -8.09
N TYR A 5 1.71 -5.91 -8.84
CA TYR A 5 2.64 -5.95 -9.97
C TYR A 5 1.83 -5.82 -11.25
N GLU A 6 2.01 -4.73 -11.98
CA GLU A 6 1.18 -4.42 -13.14
C GLU A 6 1.96 -3.68 -14.23
N TYR A 7 1.48 -3.83 -15.46
CA TYR A 7 2.08 -3.18 -16.60
C TYR A 7 1.65 -1.72 -16.71
N ASN A 8 2.62 -0.84 -16.94
CA ASN A 8 2.37 0.57 -17.21
C ASN A 8 2.50 0.82 -18.71
N ALA A 9 1.36 1.05 -19.38
CA ALA A 9 1.33 1.23 -20.84
C ALA A 9 1.99 2.53 -21.29
N ILE A 10 2.04 3.55 -20.44
CA ILE A 10 2.64 4.85 -20.78
C ILE A 10 4.16 4.72 -20.87
N TYR A 11 4.78 4.11 -19.86
CA TYR A 11 6.23 3.96 -19.79
C TYR A 11 6.70 2.60 -20.31
N LYS A 12 5.78 1.68 -20.66
CA LYS A 12 6.06 0.33 -21.14
C LYS A 12 6.94 -0.45 -20.16
N THR A 13 6.59 -0.37 -18.87
CA THR A 13 7.32 -1.03 -17.79
C THR A 13 6.37 -1.87 -16.96
N ASP A 14 6.91 -2.88 -16.29
CA ASP A 14 6.19 -3.61 -15.25
C ASP A 14 6.54 -2.98 -13.91
N ASP A 15 5.53 -2.42 -13.25
CA ASP A 15 5.73 -1.65 -12.04
C ASP A 15 5.13 -2.36 -10.82
N TRP A 16 5.76 -2.14 -9.67
CA TRP A 16 5.21 -2.52 -8.38
C TRP A 16 4.58 -1.29 -7.76
N ASN A 17 3.27 -1.33 -7.57
CA ASN A 17 2.50 -0.18 -7.05
C ASN A 17 1.82 -0.53 -5.75
N VAL A 18 1.78 0.43 -4.83
CA VAL A 18 1.10 0.31 -3.55
C VAL A 18 -0.30 0.88 -3.66
N TYR A 19 -1.28 0.11 -3.23
CA TYR A 19 -2.70 0.51 -3.22
C TYR A 19 -3.24 0.49 -1.81
N ILE A 20 -4.11 1.45 -1.52
CA ILE A 20 -4.95 1.41 -0.32
C ILE A 20 -6.37 1.02 -0.75
N ILE A 21 -6.99 0.12 0.00
CA ILE A 21 -8.31 -0.42 -0.31
C ILE A 21 -9.25 -0.08 0.83
N ASN A 22 -10.38 0.52 0.49
CA ASN A 22 -11.51 0.67 1.42
C ASN A 22 -12.61 -0.30 1.00
N ASN A 23 -12.71 -1.42 1.71
CA ASN A 23 -13.74 -2.42 1.45
C ASN A 23 -14.97 -2.29 2.36
N LYS A 24 -15.10 -1.15 3.03
CA LYS A 24 -16.24 -0.84 3.89
C LYS A 24 -17.31 -0.10 3.12
N ASN A 25 -18.51 -0.07 3.66
CA ASN A 25 -19.66 0.63 3.09
C ASN A 25 -19.72 2.11 3.51
N VAL A 26 -18.65 2.63 4.07
CA VAL A 26 -18.53 4.03 4.51
C VAL A 26 -17.27 4.66 3.92
N ASP A 27 -17.32 5.97 3.72
CA ASP A 27 -16.15 6.72 3.25
C ASP A 27 -15.13 6.83 4.37
N LEU A 28 -13.85 6.79 4.01
CA LEU A 28 -12.75 7.13 4.91
C LEU A 28 -12.30 8.55 4.57
N GLU A 29 -12.12 9.38 5.59
CA GLU A 29 -11.76 10.78 5.40
C GLU A 29 -10.41 11.10 6.03
N MET A 30 -9.74 12.12 5.49
CA MET A 30 -8.43 12.56 5.98
C MET A 30 -7.46 11.38 6.12
N VAL A 31 -7.33 10.61 5.05
CA VAL A 31 -6.48 9.41 5.05
C VAL A 31 -5.03 9.84 4.89
N VAL A 32 -4.19 9.48 5.86
CA VAL A 32 -2.75 9.77 5.81
C VAL A 32 -2.01 8.45 5.86
N ILE A 33 -1.15 8.22 4.88
CA ILE A 33 -0.31 7.03 4.78
C ILE A 33 1.14 7.46 4.94
N VAL A 34 1.84 6.88 5.91
CA VAL A 34 3.27 7.09 6.11
C VAL A 34 3.97 5.78 5.87
N SER A 35 4.90 5.77 4.91
CA SER A 35 5.65 4.56 4.59
C SER A 35 7.13 4.70 4.91
N GLN A 36 7.76 3.58 5.26
CA GLN A 36 9.17 3.52 5.57
C GLN A 36 9.67 2.09 5.39
N GLY A 37 10.85 1.96 4.76
CA GLY A 37 11.57 0.69 4.74
C GLY A 37 12.56 0.64 5.92
N PHE A 38 12.71 -0.52 6.53
CA PHE A 38 13.61 -0.67 7.67
C PHE A 38 14.16 -2.09 7.78
N SER A 39 15.32 -2.18 8.41
CA SER A 39 15.94 -3.45 8.80
C SER A 39 16.66 -3.23 10.12
N ASP A 40 17.41 -4.22 10.58
CA ASP A 40 18.19 -4.09 11.83
C ASP A 40 19.25 -2.99 11.72
N THR A 41 19.70 -2.66 10.52
CA THR A 41 20.83 -1.75 10.30
C THR A 41 20.49 -0.51 9.47
N LYS A 42 19.34 -0.48 8.81
CA LYS A 42 18.98 0.59 7.86
C LYS A 42 17.55 1.05 8.05
N THR A 43 17.33 2.34 7.81
CA THR A 43 15.98 2.90 7.63
C THR A 43 16.01 3.84 6.44
N THR A 44 14.90 3.87 5.70
CA THR A 44 14.73 4.84 4.62
C THR A 44 14.11 6.12 5.16
N SER A 45 14.07 7.16 4.34
CA SER A 45 13.27 8.35 4.64
C SER A 45 11.80 7.99 4.70
N LEU A 46 11.05 8.73 5.50
CA LEU A 46 9.59 8.59 5.55
C LEU A 46 8.98 9.21 4.30
N LEU A 47 8.02 8.51 3.71
CA LEU A 47 7.20 9.04 2.63
C LEU A 47 5.78 9.20 3.15
N ARG A 48 5.19 10.38 2.94
CA ARG A 48 3.84 10.69 3.39
C ARG A 48 2.93 10.97 2.21
N LYS A 49 1.76 10.34 2.20
CA LYS A 49 0.72 10.54 1.20
C LYS A 49 -0.58 10.84 1.91
N LYS A 50 -1.33 11.83 1.42
CA LYS A 50 -2.62 12.21 1.97
C LYS A 50 -3.70 12.08 0.91
N LEU A 51 -4.86 11.54 1.32
CA LEU A 51 -6.08 11.52 0.53
C LEU A 51 -7.15 12.21 1.36
N ASP A 52 -7.84 13.20 0.79
CA ASP A 52 -8.92 13.87 1.50
C ASP A 52 -10.08 12.92 1.79
N LYS A 53 -10.36 12.03 0.86
CA LYS A 53 -11.41 11.01 0.99
C LYS A 53 -11.03 9.77 0.20
N LEU A 54 -11.31 8.61 0.77
CA LEU A 54 -11.33 7.34 0.07
C LEU A 54 -12.75 6.80 0.15
N PRO A 55 -13.54 6.91 -0.93
CA PRO A 55 -14.95 6.53 -0.91
C PRO A 55 -15.19 5.08 -0.52
N ALA A 56 -16.41 4.79 -0.07
CA ALA A 56 -16.82 3.42 0.23
C ALA A 56 -16.57 2.49 -0.95
N ASN A 57 -16.10 1.29 -0.68
CA ASN A 57 -15.88 0.25 -1.69
C ASN A 57 -15.00 0.72 -2.85
N SER A 58 -13.93 1.45 -2.53
CA SER A 58 -13.00 1.98 -3.53
C SER A 58 -11.55 1.69 -3.16
N PHE A 59 -10.64 2.04 -4.07
CA PHE A 59 -9.22 1.90 -3.85
C PHE A 59 -8.49 3.05 -4.53
N ALA A 60 -7.23 3.28 -4.13
CA ALA A 60 -6.38 4.29 -4.73
C ALA A 60 -4.94 3.80 -4.78
N LYS A 61 -4.25 4.12 -5.87
CA LYS A 61 -2.82 3.91 -5.97
C LYS A 61 -2.12 5.04 -5.23
N ILE A 62 -1.21 4.70 -4.31
CA ILE A 62 -0.57 5.70 -3.46
C ILE A 62 0.89 5.94 -3.80
N GLU A 63 1.62 4.93 -4.24
CA GLU A 63 3.02 5.12 -4.64
C GLU A 63 3.54 3.96 -5.48
N LEU A 64 4.63 4.21 -6.18
CA LEU A 64 5.42 3.18 -6.83
C LEU A 64 6.52 2.76 -5.85
N ILE A 65 6.78 1.44 -5.74
CA ILE A 65 7.84 0.94 -4.87
C ILE A 65 8.93 0.27 -5.70
N GLN A 66 10.19 0.65 -5.44
CA GLN A 66 11.32 0.14 -6.18
C GLN A 66 11.76 -1.22 -5.64
N PRO A 67 12.16 -2.17 -6.51
CA PRO A 67 12.56 -3.51 -6.08
C PRO A 67 13.71 -3.57 -5.07
N GLU A 68 14.60 -2.60 -5.06
CA GLU A 68 15.69 -2.56 -4.08
C GLU A 68 15.19 -2.41 -2.64
N LEU A 69 13.94 -1.95 -2.45
CA LEU A 69 13.33 -1.86 -1.12
C LEU A 69 12.80 -3.20 -0.63
N PHE A 70 12.70 -4.21 -1.50
CA PHE A 70 12.14 -5.51 -1.14
C PHE A 70 13.02 -6.31 -0.17
N LYS A 71 14.29 -5.95 -0.05
CA LYS A 71 15.21 -6.53 0.96
C LYS A 71 14.91 -6.01 2.37
N LEU A 72 14.12 -4.96 2.49
CA LEU A 72 13.77 -4.34 3.76
C LEU A 72 12.36 -4.75 4.14
N ASN A 73 12.05 -4.59 5.43
CA ASN A 73 10.65 -4.57 5.88
C ASN A 73 10.06 -3.24 5.43
N ASN A 74 8.87 -3.27 4.86
CA ASN A 74 8.18 -2.07 4.39
C ASN A 74 6.93 -1.87 5.23
N ARG A 75 6.91 -0.78 6.00
CA ARG A 75 5.82 -0.45 6.91
C ARG A 75 4.98 0.68 6.33
N PHE A 76 3.66 0.48 6.41
CA PHE A 76 2.67 1.49 6.01
C PHE A 76 1.79 1.76 7.21
N GLN A 77 1.90 2.95 7.77
CA GLN A 77 1.04 3.40 8.86
C GLN A 77 -0.08 4.25 8.27
N VAL A 78 -1.32 3.85 8.51
CA VAL A 78 -2.49 4.49 7.92
C VAL A 78 -3.36 5.03 9.04
N THR A 79 -3.62 6.34 9.00
CA THR A 79 -4.58 6.98 9.90
C THR A 79 -5.74 7.53 9.07
N PHE A 80 -6.94 7.45 9.58
CA PHE A 80 -8.12 7.94 8.88
C PHE A 80 -9.27 8.16 9.85
N PHE A 81 -10.22 9.00 9.42
CA PHE A 81 -11.48 9.18 10.13
C PHE A 81 -12.58 8.39 9.45
N GLU A 82 -13.36 7.68 10.25
CA GLU A 82 -14.63 7.09 9.86
C GLU A 82 -15.69 7.78 10.70
N GLY A 83 -16.45 8.71 10.08
CA GLY A 83 -17.28 9.63 10.82
C GLY A 83 -16.41 10.52 11.71
N ASN A 84 -16.69 10.53 13.01
CA ASN A 84 -15.93 11.32 13.98
C ASN A 84 -14.87 10.50 14.72
N THR A 85 -14.65 9.24 14.32
CA THR A 85 -13.70 8.36 15.00
C THR A 85 -12.41 8.25 14.20
N LEU A 86 -11.28 8.49 14.89
CA LEU A 86 -9.96 8.33 14.29
C LEU A 86 -9.47 6.91 14.49
N TYR A 87 -9.01 6.29 13.40
CA TYR A 87 -8.40 4.95 13.40
C TYR A 87 -6.96 5.04 12.96
N ASP A 88 -6.15 4.15 13.51
CA ASP A 88 -4.73 4.01 13.17
C ASP A 88 -4.44 2.53 12.95
N LYS A 89 -3.92 2.19 11.76
CA LYS A 89 -3.57 0.82 11.41
C LYS A 89 -2.19 0.78 10.81
N THR A 90 -1.42 -0.28 11.16
CA THR A 90 -0.10 -0.48 10.62
C THR A 90 -0.05 -1.79 9.84
N PHE A 91 0.51 -1.71 8.63
CA PHE A 91 0.69 -2.86 7.74
C PHE A 91 2.19 -3.02 7.48
N VAL A 92 2.69 -4.24 7.57
CA VAL A 92 4.10 -4.51 7.32
C VAL A 92 4.23 -5.63 6.29
N PHE A 93 5.00 -5.35 5.25
CA PHE A 93 5.46 -6.36 4.30
C PHE A 93 6.87 -6.73 4.73
N ASN A 94 7.05 -7.96 5.20
CA ASN A 94 8.35 -8.41 5.72
C ASN A 94 9.40 -8.47 4.62
N GLU A 95 10.66 -8.36 5.00
CA GLU A 95 11.78 -8.44 4.06
C GLU A 95 11.71 -9.70 3.21
N ASN A 96 12.03 -9.58 1.94
CA ASN A 96 12.10 -10.66 0.96
C ASN A 96 10.78 -11.41 0.72
N THR A 97 9.63 -10.80 1.03
CA THR A 97 8.32 -11.41 0.76
C THR A 97 7.61 -10.83 -0.47
N ILE A 98 8.07 -9.69 -0.97
CA ILE A 98 7.49 -9.08 -2.16
C ILE A 98 8.20 -9.66 -3.39
N LYS A 99 7.51 -10.57 -4.09
CA LYS A 99 8.07 -11.28 -5.24
C LYS A 99 6.94 -11.84 -6.10
N GLU A 100 7.24 -12.09 -7.38
CA GLU A 100 6.24 -12.57 -8.34
C GLU A 100 5.60 -13.88 -7.90
N GLY A 101 6.36 -14.78 -7.28
CA GLY A 101 5.86 -16.07 -6.81
C GLY A 101 4.82 -15.96 -5.68
N ALA A 102 4.74 -14.81 -5.01
CA ALA A 102 3.79 -14.58 -3.93
C ALA A 102 2.51 -13.88 -4.39
N LEU A 103 2.41 -13.52 -5.67
CA LEU A 103 1.25 -12.80 -6.20
C LEU A 103 -0.01 -13.67 -6.16
N ARG A 104 -1.11 -13.06 -5.73
CA ARG A 104 -2.44 -13.68 -5.72
C ARG A 104 -3.45 -12.68 -6.26
N MET A 105 -4.56 -13.17 -6.80
CA MET A 105 -5.64 -12.29 -7.24
C MET A 105 -6.27 -11.60 -6.02
N ILE A 106 -6.33 -10.27 -6.08
CA ILE A 106 -7.01 -9.45 -5.07
C ILE A 106 -8.35 -9.03 -5.66
N PRO A 107 -9.48 -9.61 -5.16
CA PRO A 107 -10.79 -9.38 -5.79
C PRO A 107 -11.19 -7.90 -5.82
N GLU A 108 -10.93 -7.15 -4.77
CA GLU A 108 -11.30 -5.74 -4.68
C GLU A 108 -10.63 -4.89 -5.76
N LEU A 109 -9.44 -5.29 -6.20
CA LEU A 109 -8.68 -4.58 -7.23
C LEU A 109 -8.81 -5.23 -8.61
N GLN A 110 -9.21 -6.50 -8.67
CA GLN A 110 -9.14 -7.34 -9.87
C GLN A 110 -7.72 -7.32 -10.47
N LYS A 111 -6.73 -7.33 -9.61
CA LYS A 111 -5.31 -7.30 -9.93
C LYS A 111 -4.56 -8.32 -9.09
N ARG A 112 -3.41 -8.77 -9.61
CA ARG A 112 -2.55 -9.68 -8.86
C ARG A 112 -1.61 -8.87 -7.96
N GLY A 113 -1.60 -9.23 -6.68
CA GLY A 113 -0.80 -8.51 -5.71
C GLY A 113 -0.55 -9.31 -4.45
N ILE A 114 0.02 -8.63 -3.47
CA ILE A 114 0.35 -9.18 -2.15
C ILE A 114 -0.32 -8.30 -1.11
N LEU A 115 -1.05 -8.91 -0.19
CA LEU A 115 -1.64 -8.20 0.95
C LEU A 115 -0.69 -8.29 2.14
N ALA A 116 -0.66 -7.22 2.94
CA ALA A 116 0.04 -7.24 4.22
C ALA A 116 -0.71 -8.13 5.20
N ASP A 117 0.02 -8.84 6.00
CA ASP A 117 -0.54 -9.67 7.06
C ASP A 117 -1.01 -8.83 8.24
#